data_2afb064676f46b088c424692cd698ce6
#
_entry.id   2afb064676f46b088c424692cd698ce6
#
_cell.length_a   1.000
_cell.length_b   1.000
_cell.length_c   1.000
_cell.angle_alpha   90.00
_cell.angle_beta   90.00
_cell.angle_gamma   90.00
#
_symmetry.space_group_name_H-M   'P 1'
#
loop_
_entity.id
_entity.type
_entity.pdbx_description
1 polymer ?
#
loop_
_entity_poly.entity_id
_entity_poly.type
_entity_poly.pdbx_seq_one_letter_code
_entity_poly.pdbx_strand_id
1 'polypeptide(L)'
;MEGGFRIDDTPVHRALREALANCIINTDFYGKYGIIIIKENDKLILENPGYIRLGKEQMRRGGKSDPRNKSLMKMFNMIDIGEHAGSGVPNIFNVWEDKGWEEPIIGESFDPDRTSLILKFVKKQANKTSE
;
A
#
# COMPACT_ATOMS: atom_id res chain seq x y z
N MET A 1 11.14 -15.78 -21.66
CA MET A 1 10.91 -14.44 -21.66
C MET A 1 11.58 -13.75 -22.78
N GLU A 2 10.90 -13.24 -23.64
CA GLU A 2 11.48 -12.70 -24.76
C GLU A 2 12.13 -11.45 -24.47
N GLY A 3 13.22 -11.21 -25.05
CA GLY A 3 13.95 -9.99 -24.99
C GLY A 3 14.36 -9.57 -23.62
N GLY A 4 14.36 -10.48 -22.70
CA GLY A 4 14.71 -10.13 -21.35
C GLY A 4 13.70 -9.23 -20.65
N PHE A 5 12.55 -9.04 -21.25
CA PHE A 5 11.56 -8.15 -20.72
C PHE A 5 10.79 -8.80 -19.59
N ARG A 6 10.58 -8.07 -18.54
CA ARG A 6 9.83 -8.60 -17.39
C ARG A 6 8.50 -7.91 -17.34
N ILE A 7 7.43 -8.67 -17.52
CA ILE A 7 6.12 -8.06 -17.50
C ILE A 7 5.69 -7.69 -16.10
N ASP A 8 6.36 -8.20 -15.08
CA ASP A 8 6.02 -7.85 -13.71
C ASP A 8 6.75 -6.60 -13.23
N ASP A 9 7.40 -5.87 -14.13
CA ASP A 9 8.09 -4.65 -13.77
C ASP A 9 7.34 -3.44 -14.29
N THR A 10 6.04 -3.43 -14.12
CA THR A 10 5.20 -2.29 -14.49
C THR A 10 5.02 -1.39 -13.28
N PRO A 11 4.56 -0.16 -13.47
CA PRO A 11 4.27 0.69 -12.32
C PRO A 11 3.27 0.06 -11.35
N VAL A 12 2.28 -0.68 -11.86
CA VAL A 12 1.31 -1.33 -11.00
C VAL A 12 1.99 -2.40 -10.17
N HIS A 13 2.84 -3.21 -10.79
CA HIS A 13 3.55 -4.26 -10.03
C HIS A 13 4.45 -3.65 -8.97
N ARG A 14 5.13 -2.55 -9.30
CA ARG A 14 5.96 -1.88 -8.31
C ARG A 14 5.13 -1.32 -7.18
N ALA A 15 3.96 -0.75 -7.49
CA ALA A 15 3.08 -0.23 -6.46
C ALA A 15 2.56 -1.35 -5.54
N LEU A 16 2.27 -2.52 -6.11
CA LEU A 16 1.83 -3.66 -5.31
C LEU A 16 2.94 -4.14 -4.38
N ARG A 17 4.17 -4.18 -4.87
CA ARG A 17 5.29 -4.56 -4.03
C ARG A 17 5.50 -3.55 -2.91
N GLU A 18 5.33 -2.26 -3.21
CA GLU A 18 5.43 -1.23 -2.19
C GLU A 18 4.34 -1.39 -1.14
N ALA A 19 3.13 -1.71 -1.58
CA ALA A 19 2.02 -1.90 -0.65
C ALA A 19 2.29 -3.08 0.28
N LEU A 20 2.79 -4.17 -0.27
CA LEU A 20 3.09 -5.34 0.54
C LEU A 20 4.23 -5.07 1.51
N ALA A 21 5.29 -4.43 1.04
CA ALA A 21 6.41 -4.09 1.90
C ALA A 21 5.96 -3.17 3.03
N ASN A 22 5.14 -2.18 2.71
CA ASN A 22 4.64 -1.25 3.70
C ASN A 22 3.81 -1.98 4.77
N CYS A 23 2.99 -2.92 4.34
CA CYS A 23 2.19 -3.73 5.24
C CYS A 23 3.08 -4.51 6.22
N ILE A 24 4.12 -5.15 5.71
CA ILE A 24 5.02 -5.95 6.53
C ILE A 24 5.84 -5.06 7.46
N ILE A 25 6.36 -3.95 6.94
CA ILE A 25 7.21 -3.06 7.71
C ILE A 25 6.46 -2.45 8.89
N ASN A 26 5.17 -2.21 8.72
CA ASN A 26 4.39 -1.53 9.74
C ASN A 26 3.55 -2.45 10.60
N THR A 27 3.71 -3.76 10.48
CA THR A 27 2.98 -4.72 11.29
C THR A 27 3.48 -4.71 12.72
N ASP A 28 2.53 -4.76 13.65
CA ASP A 28 2.87 -4.96 15.06
C ASP A 28 2.97 -6.45 15.29
N PHE A 29 4.22 -6.94 15.33
CA PHE A 29 4.45 -8.37 15.46
C PHE A 29 4.35 -8.87 16.90
N TYR A 30 4.14 -7.96 17.84
CA TYR A 30 4.02 -8.35 19.25
C TYR A 30 2.59 -8.74 19.63
N GLY A 31 1.63 -8.48 18.76
CA GLY A 31 0.25 -8.83 19.06
C GLY A 31 -0.08 -10.24 18.67
N LYS A 32 -1.35 -10.62 18.87
CA LYS A 32 -1.81 -11.96 18.57
C LYS A 32 -2.25 -12.14 17.14
N TYR A 33 -2.47 -11.04 16.45
CA TYR A 33 -3.10 -11.10 15.13
C TYR A 33 -2.04 -10.96 14.05
N GLY A 34 -2.31 -11.55 12.90
CA GLY A 34 -1.36 -11.53 11.80
C GLY A 34 -1.79 -10.63 10.67
N ILE A 35 -0.99 -10.61 9.63
CA ILE A 35 -1.29 -9.90 8.40
C ILE A 35 -2.34 -10.69 7.64
N ILE A 36 -3.29 -9.99 7.05
CA ILE A 36 -4.32 -10.61 6.24
C ILE A 36 -4.27 -9.98 4.86
N ILE A 37 -4.17 -10.81 3.83
CA ILE A 37 -4.19 -10.34 2.45
C ILE A 37 -5.28 -11.11 1.72
N ILE A 38 -6.23 -10.39 1.15
CA ILE A 38 -7.36 -10.99 0.47
C ILE A 38 -7.37 -10.50 -0.97
N LYS A 39 -7.34 -11.42 -1.92
CA LYS A 39 -7.44 -11.08 -3.32
C LYS A 39 -8.83 -11.47 -3.79
N GLU A 40 -9.58 -10.50 -4.27
CA GLU A 40 -10.88 -10.72 -4.89
C GLU A 40 -10.77 -10.42 -6.37
N ASN A 41 -11.85 -10.59 -7.10
CA ASN A 41 -11.79 -10.40 -8.54
C ASN A 41 -11.37 -8.99 -8.93
N ASP A 42 -11.86 -8.00 -8.18
CA ASP A 42 -11.65 -6.61 -8.55
C ASP A 42 -10.89 -5.80 -7.51
N LYS A 43 -10.36 -6.45 -6.49
CA LYS A 43 -9.62 -5.68 -5.49
C LYS A 43 -8.67 -6.55 -4.68
N LEU A 44 -7.74 -5.88 -4.02
CA LEU A 44 -6.79 -6.50 -3.13
C LEU A 44 -6.89 -5.76 -1.80
N ILE A 45 -7.03 -6.51 -0.72
CA ILE A 45 -7.10 -5.94 0.62
C ILE A 45 -5.88 -6.40 1.39
N LEU A 46 -5.12 -5.44 1.93
CA LEU A 46 -3.98 -5.74 2.78
C LEU A 46 -4.26 -5.17 4.15
N GLU A 47 -4.20 -6.02 5.17
CA GLU A 47 -4.48 -5.62 6.53
C GLU A 47 -3.37 -6.03 7.44
N ASN A 48 -2.94 -5.16 8.34
CA ASN A 48 -1.91 -5.52 9.29
C ASN A 48 -2.27 -5.02 10.68
N PRO A 49 -1.80 -5.71 11.72
CA PRO A 49 -2.00 -5.25 13.08
C PRO A 49 -1.24 -3.96 13.34
N GLY A 50 -1.83 -3.10 14.17
CA GLY A 50 -1.22 -1.86 14.57
C GLY A 50 -1.92 -0.65 13.96
N TYR A 51 -1.85 0.48 14.65
CA TYR A 51 -2.44 1.72 14.16
C TYR A 51 -1.41 2.43 13.27
N ILE A 52 -1.88 3.40 12.50
CA ILE A 52 -1.02 4.19 11.63
C ILE A 52 -0.31 5.24 12.49
N ARG A 53 0.99 5.06 12.69
CA ARG A 53 1.75 5.90 13.60
C ARG A 53 1.80 7.36 13.18
N LEU A 54 1.81 7.61 11.88
CA LEU A 54 1.82 8.96 11.35
C LEU A 54 0.43 9.55 11.18
N GLY A 55 -0.61 8.70 11.22
CA GLY A 55 -1.96 9.12 10.90
C GLY A 55 -2.23 9.00 9.41
N LYS A 56 -3.51 8.84 9.06
CA LYS A 56 -3.88 8.57 7.68
C LYS A 56 -3.51 9.69 6.73
N GLU A 57 -3.71 10.92 7.16
CA GLU A 57 -3.44 12.05 6.28
C GLU A 57 -1.96 12.18 5.96
N GLN A 58 -1.10 12.03 6.96
CA GLN A 58 0.34 12.12 6.72
C GLN A 58 0.81 10.95 5.85
N MET A 59 0.26 9.76 6.10
CA MET A 59 0.60 8.59 5.31
C MET A 59 0.24 8.82 3.84
N ARG A 60 -0.94 9.36 3.58
CA ARG A 60 -1.41 9.63 2.23
C ARG A 60 -0.58 10.73 1.57
N ARG A 61 -0.24 11.76 2.33
CA ARG A 61 0.50 12.91 1.79
C ARG A 61 1.96 12.57 1.54
N GLY A 62 2.55 11.74 2.40
CA GLY A 62 3.94 11.36 2.24
C GLY A 62 4.90 12.39 2.80
N GLY A 63 6.16 12.21 2.52
CA GLY A 63 7.21 13.10 2.95
C GLY A 63 7.79 12.79 4.31
N LYS A 64 7.15 11.96 5.09
CA LYS A 64 7.65 11.51 6.38
C LYS A 64 7.53 10.01 6.48
N SER A 65 8.37 9.43 7.30
CA SER A 65 8.41 7.98 7.47
C SER A 65 8.59 7.67 8.94
N ASP A 66 7.76 6.79 9.46
CA ASP A 66 7.88 6.34 10.84
C ASP A 66 7.59 4.85 10.89
N PRO A 67 8.49 4.05 10.31
CA PRO A 67 8.25 2.62 10.20
C PRO A 67 8.30 1.95 11.57
N ARG A 68 7.36 1.04 11.81
CA ARG A 68 7.33 0.31 13.06
C ARG A 68 8.51 -0.65 13.15
N ASN A 69 8.88 -1.26 12.02
CA ASN A 69 9.98 -2.23 11.99
C ASN A 69 11.11 -1.71 11.12
N LYS A 70 11.99 -0.92 11.73
CA LYS A 70 13.04 -0.24 10.98
C LYS A 70 14.02 -1.19 10.32
N SER A 71 14.31 -2.32 10.97
CA SER A 71 15.23 -3.29 10.38
C SER A 71 14.66 -3.90 9.11
N LEU A 72 13.36 -4.19 9.12
CA LEU A 72 12.71 -4.71 7.92
C LEU A 72 12.71 -3.68 6.81
N MET A 73 12.49 -2.41 7.15
CA MET A 73 12.54 -1.36 6.15
C MET A 73 13.93 -1.29 5.51
N LYS A 74 14.97 -1.38 6.31
CA LYS A 74 16.32 -1.37 5.77
C LYS A 74 16.56 -2.53 4.83
N MET A 75 16.07 -3.72 5.19
CA MET A 75 16.24 -4.89 4.35
C MET A 75 15.54 -4.73 3.01
N PHE A 76 14.31 -4.22 3.03
CA PHE A 76 13.59 -4.00 1.78
C PHE A 76 14.28 -2.95 0.92
N ASN A 77 14.81 -1.90 1.54
CA ASN A 77 15.53 -0.87 0.79
C ASN A 77 16.78 -1.42 0.12
N MET A 78 17.43 -2.41 0.76
CA MET A 78 18.62 -3.00 0.18
C MET A 78 18.34 -3.75 -1.10
N ILE A 79 17.14 -4.27 -1.26
CA ILE A 79 16.76 -4.96 -2.49
C ILE A 79 15.84 -4.09 -3.34
N ASP A 80 15.86 -2.79 -3.06
CA ASP A 80 15.15 -1.79 -3.86
C ASP A 80 13.64 -1.98 -3.87
N ILE A 81 13.10 -2.45 -2.78
CA ILE A 81 11.67 -2.57 -2.58
C ILE A 81 11.31 -1.77 -1.33
N GLY A 82 10.15 -1.15 -1.36
CA GLY A 82 9.68 -0.40 -0.21
C GLY A 82 9.95 1.08 -0.38
N GLU A 83 9.40 1.84 0.54
CA GLU A 83 9.45 3.28 0.40
C GLU A 83 10.74 3.87 0.88
N HIS A 84 11.03 5.06 0.37
CA HIS A 84 12.15 5.84 0.81
C HIS A 84 11.58 7.18 1.26
N ALA A 85 11.74 7.51 2.54
CA ALA A 85 11.33 8.80 3.07
C ALA A 85 9.84 9.09 2.88
N GLY A 86 9.00 8.08 3.01
CA GLY A 86 7.57 8.28 2.98
C GLY A 86 6.97 8.46 1.60
N SER A 87 7.65 7.99 0.56
CA SER A 87 7.14 8.17 -0.81
C SER A 87 6.32 6.99 -1.31
N GLY A 88 6.28 5.88 -0.59
CA GLY A 88 5.64 4.67 -1.08
C GLY A 88 4.14 4.79 -1.26
N VAL A 89 3.44 5.25 -0.23
CA VAL A 89 1.98 5.33 -0.30
C VAL A 89 1.54 6.39 -1.31
N PRO A 90 2.12 7.61 -1.31
CA PRO A 90 1.74 8.57 -2.37
C PRO A 90 1.94 8.02 -3.76
N ASN A 91 2.99 7.24 -3.97
CA ASN A 91 3.23 6.66 -5.28
C ASN A 91 2.14 5.67 -5.67
N ILE A 92 1.64 4.89 -4.72
CA ILE A 92 0.55 3.97 -4.99
C ILE A 92 -0.68 4.75 -5.45
N PHE A 93 -1.00 5.85 -4.77
CA PHE A 93 -2.14 6.67 -5.16
C PHE A 93 -1.95 7.25 -6.56
N ASN A 94 -0.72 7.69 -6.87
CA ASN A 94 -0.45 8.27 -8.19
C ASN A 94 -0.59 7.23 -9.30
N VAL A 95 -0.12 6.03 -9.06
CA VAL A 95 -0.22 4.96 -10.07
C VAL A 95 -1.69 4.63 -10.32
N TRP A 96 -2.50 4.54 -9.26
CA TRP A 96 -3.92 4.23 -9.40
C TRP A 96 -4.64 5.34 -10.18
N GLU A 97 -4.27 6.59 -9.89
CA GLU A 97 -4.86 7.71 -10.62
C GLU A 97 -4.50 7.66 -12.10
N ASP A 98 -3.24 7.35 -12.40
CA ASP A 98 -2.80 7.25 -13.78
C ASP A 98 -3.52 6.17 -14.55
N LYS A 99 -3.92 5.09 -13.86
CA LYS A 99 -4.66 4.02 -14.51
C LYS A 99 -6.15 4.34 -14.62
N GLY A 100 -6.61 5.41 -13.99
CA GLY A 100 -8.03 5.74 -13.99
C GLY A 100 -8.85 4.84 -13.09
N TRP A 101 -8.22 4.20 -12.13
CA TRP A 101 -8.91 3.30 -11.22
C TRP A 101 -9.40 4.06 -9.99
N GLU A 102 -10.32 3.45 -9.26
CA GLU A 102 -10.82 4.07 -8.04
C GLU A 102 -9.69 4.26 -7.04
N GLU A 103 -9.80 5.34 -6.29
CA GLU A 103 -8.73 5.72 -5.37
C GLU A 103 -8.54 4.67 -4.29
N PRO A 104 -7.30 4.36 -3.93
CA PRO A 104 -7.06 3.44 -2.81
C PRO A 104 -7.70 3.95 -1.52
N ILE A 105 -8.09 3.02 -0.66
CA ILE A 105 -8.75 3.36 0.60
C ILE A 105 -7.86 2.93 1.75
N ILE A 106 -7.52 3.87 2.62
CA ILE A 106 -6.77 3.60 3.83
C ILE A 106 -7.77 3.53 4.96
N GLY A 107 -7.78 2.43 5.69
CA GLY A 107 -8.70 2.26 6.79
C GLY A 107 -7.98 1.94 8.08
N GLU A 108 -8.65 2.24 9.18
CA GLU A 108 -8.18 1.86 10.51
C GLU A 108 -9.33 1.30 11.29
N SER A 109 -9.07 0.29 12.10
CA SER A 109 -10.03 -0.19 13.07
C SER A 109 -9.30 -0.34 14.39
N PHE A 110 -10.08 -0.40 15.47
CA PHE A 110 -9.52 -0.42 16.80
C PHE A 110 -10.14 -1.54 17.60
N ASP A 111 -9.46 -1.98 18.66
CA ASP A 111 -9.88 -3.07 19.53
C ASP A 111 -10.08 -4.38 18.80
N PRO A 112 -9.05 -4.93 18.15
CA PRO A 112 -7.65 -4.50 18.17
C PRO A 112 -7.35 -3.50 17.07
N ASP A 113 -6.22 -2.80 17.24
CA ASP A 113 -5.78 -1.85 16.24
C ASP A 113 -5.36 -2.57 14.97
N ARG A 114 -5.91 -2.17 13.87
CA ARG A 114 -5.53 -2.71 12.56
C ARG A 114 -5.56 -1.60 11.53
N THR A 115 -4.67 -1.73 10.55
CA THR A 115 -4.59 -0.80 9.42
C THR A 115 -4.87 -1.59 8.16
N SER A 116 -5.63 -1.01 7.25
CA SER A 116 -5.93 -1.68 5.98
C SER A 116 -5.67 -0.75 4.81
N LEU A 117 -5.33 -1.36 3.68
CA LEU A 117 -5.22 -0.67 2.41
C LEU A 117 -5.99 -1.48 1.39
N ILE A 118 -6.95 -0.86 0.74
CA ILE A 118 -7.78 -1.51 -0.25
C ILE A 118 -7.46 -0.93 -1.61
N LEU A 119 -7.02 -1.78 -2.52
CA LEU A 119 -6.64 -1.38 -3.87
C LEU A 119 -7.62 -2.02 -4.85
N LYS A 120 -8.44 -1.20 -5.49
CA LYS A 120 -9.44 -1.69 -6.42
C LYS A 120 -8.93 -1.57 -7.85
N PHE A 121 -9.16 -2.60 -8.63
CA PHE A 121 -8.74 -2.61 -10.03
C PHE A 121 -9.95 -2.31 -10.91
N VAL A 122 -10.67 -1.26 -10.56
CA VAL A 122 -11.92 -0.91 -11.22
C VAL A 122 -11.85 0.54 -11.62
N LYS A 123 -12.24 0.84 -12.84
CA LYS A 123 -12.22 2.19 -13.36
C LYS A 123 -13.13 3.09 -12.58
N LYS A 124 -12.72 4.33 -12.38
CA LYS A 124 -13.60 5.32 -11.82
C LYS A 124 -14.79 5.50 -12.73
N GLN A 125 -15.93 5.70 -12.12
CA GLN A 125 -17.10 5.99 -12.91
C GLN A 125 -17.06 7.44 -13.35
N ALA A 126 -17.61 7.70 -14.51
CA ALA A 126 -17.67 9.06 -15.01
C ALA A 126 -18.47 9.89 -14.02
N ASN A 127 -18.07 11.14 -13.88
CA ASN A 127 -18.74 12.02 -12.98
C ASN A 127 -20.09 12.40 -13.54
N LYS A 128 -21.15 11.90 -12.90
CA LYS A 128 -22.43 12.17 -13.44
C LYS A 128 -23.00 13.43 -12.99
N THR A 129 -22.41 14.02 -12.04
CA THR A 129 -22.97 15.22 -11.58
C THR A 129 -22.78 16.28 -12.49
N SER A 130 -21.96 16.02 -13.35
CA SER A 130 -21.82 17.03 -14.29
C SER A 130 -23.14 17.17 -14.79
N GLU A 131 -23.81 16.28 -14.45
CA GLU A 131 -25.00 16.39 -14.76
C GLU A 131 -25.61 17.03 -13.94
#